data_72d2f432f2c37a4d3aa316944e7e10d6
#
_entry.id   72d2f432f2c37a4d3aa316944e7e10d6
#
_cell.length_a   1.000
_cell.length_b   1.000
_cell.length_c   1.000
_cell.angle_alpha   90.00
_cell.angle_beta   90.00
_cell.angle_gamma   90.00
#
_symmetry.space_group_name_H-M   'P 1'
#
loop_
_entity.id
_entity.type
_entity.pdbx_description
1 polymer ?
#
loop_
_entity_poly.entity_id
_entity_poly.type
_entity_poly.pdbx_seq_one_letter_code
_entity_poly.pdbx_strand_id
1 'polypeptide(L)'
;MRADRRITWIAAVVIGTGCGPTPDVASPNASALPTEVSVHRDDGHGGHAKEATTLYIWASDQAHVAPDFLAVIEFDRKSPDYGKVLKTVPLPPPGNVGNEPHHCHTSVDQTILACGGLLSVLKGQNDIFFFDITDARNPKFLSSTKAPNSSITDDFLPLPGGGFLVTNMGSATGGAGGRVVEFDKDLSLVAEYPSVQPADGGFNPHGIDADFSRNRLVTSDFVNPVTTLNVFAGDIQLRSSVRFWDLGNRSITRTVFLPDNAGTMDVKLIPGDKNGRAVTVNMFTGLMYSVDPTDGSYEQAFDMADVTPHVDTPVPGGMPGLLAMPRSGRRLITATLMAGQVVMLDITNPKQFEQVSVVSFGKDTGPHSVHLTHDDKRLVVTDYFLNQDGVGKVHLDGDHKVHVLDVREQSLTVDPAFQVVDFNTAFPTGPARPHGIGMK
;
A
#
# COMPACT_ATOMS: atom_id res chain seq x y z
N MET A 1 32.06 -22.30 -30.09
CA MET A 1 30.95 -22.45 -31.04
C MET A 1 29.69 -22.73 -30.24
N ARG A 2 28.84 -21.75 -30.04
CA ARG A 2 27.53 -21.87 -29.38
C ARG A 2 26.45 -21.68 -30.45
N ALA A 3 25.59 -22.67 -30.61
CA ALA A 3 24.50 -22.65 -31.56
C ALA A 3 23.29 -21.89 -31.00
N ASP A 4 22.92 -20.85 -31.73
CA ASP A 4 21.72 -20.04 -31.52
C ASP A 4 20.50 -20.84 -32.04
N ARG A 5 19.54 -21.17 -31.19
CA ARG A 5 18.25 -21.76 -31.61
C ARG A 5 17.16 -20.72 -31.35
N ARG A 6 16.80 -19.98 -32.39
CA ARG A 6 15.58 -19.17 -32.43
C ARG A 6 14.37 -20.08 -32.72
N ILE A 7 13.42 -20.13 -31.80
CA ILE A 7 12.13 -20.79 -32.00
C ILE A 7 11.12 -19.71 -32.36
N THR A 8 10.62 -19.76 -33.57
CA THR A 8 9.57 -18.87 -34.11
C THR A 8 8.20 -19.46 -33.79
N TRP A 9 7.33 -18.71 -33.09
CA TRP A 9 5.95 -19.10 -32.89
C TRP A 9 5.02 -18.34 -33.85
N ILE A 10 4.19 -19.04 -34.53
CA ILE A 10 3.15 -18.50 -35.42
C ILE A 10 1.90 -18.24 -34.59
N ALA A 11 1.47 -16.97 -34.54
CA ALA A 11 0.20 -16.58 -33.94
C ALA A 11 -0.92 -16.67 -34.95
N ALA A 12 -1.96 -17.43 -34.66
CA ALA A 12 -3.19 -17.45 -35.43
C ALA A 12 -4.09 -16.28 -34.97
N VAL A 13 -4.38 -15.37 -35.87
CA VAL A 13 -5.31 -14.25 -35.68
C VAL A 13 -6.71 -14.74 -36.08
N VAL A 14 -7.65 -14.71 -35.14
CA VAL A 14 -9.08 -14.81 -35.42
C VAL A 14 -9.67 -13.40 -35.43
N ILE A 15 -10.08 -12.94 -36.60
CA ILE A 15 -10.77 -11.67 -36.80
C ILE A 15 -12.27 -11.91 -36.63
N GLY A 16 -12.84 -11.36 -35.56
CA GLY A 16 -14.29 -11.26 -35.37
C GLY A 16 -14.74 -9.81 -35.50
N THR A 17 -15.38 -9.46 -36.60
CA THR A 17 -16.00 -8.14 -36.82
C THR A 17 -17.39 -8.10 -36.21
N GLY A 18 -17.64 -7.11 -35.35
CA GLY A 18 -18.98 -6.82 -34.87
C GLY A 18 -19.01 -5.45 -34.20
N CYS A 19 -19.13 -4.38 -35.00
CA CYS A 19 -19.43 -3.05 -34.51
C CYS A 19 -20.94 -2.88 -34.34
N GLY A 20 -21.41 -2.73 -33.11
CA GLY A 20 -22.71 -2.13 -32.79
C GLY A 20 -22.45 -0.90 -31.92
N PRO A 21 -23.21 0.20 -32.08
CA PRO A 21 -22.99 1.43 -31.26
C PRO A 21 -23.39 1.17 -29.81
N THR A 22 -22.49 1.46 -28.90
CA THR A 22 -22.78 1.52 -27.45
C THR A 22 -23.56 2.78 -27.14
N PRO A 23 -24.62 2.73 -26.31
CA PRO A 23 -25.30 3.92 -25.85
C PRO A 23 -24.40 4.72 -24.91
N ASP A 24 -24.40 6.04 -25.09
CA ASP A 24 -23.80 7.01 -24.16
C ASP A 24 -24.40 6.82 -22.77
N VAL A 25 -23.63 6.26 -21.84
CA VAL A 25 -23.94 6.27 -20.44
C VAL A 25 -23.43 7.61 -19.89
N ALA A 26 -24.36 8.51 -19.58
CA ALA A 26 -24.07 9.77 -18.92
C ALA A 26 -23.25 9.49 -17.63
N SER A 27 -22.10 10.12 -17.49
CA SER A 27 -21.30 10.08 -16.28
C SER A 27 -22.15 10.54 -15.09
N PRO A 28 -22.26 9.78 -14.01
CA PRO A 28 -22.88 10.26 -12.79
C PRO A 28 -22.07 11.46 -12.28
N ASN A 29 -22.77 12.52 -11.87
CA ASN A 29 -22.17 13.70 -11.26
C ASN A 29 -21.27 13.27 -10.10
N ALA A 30 -19.99 13.62 -10.20
CA ALA A 30 -19.08 13.52 -9.07
C ALA A 30 -19.70 14.27 -7.88
N SER A 31 -19.78 13.62 -6.73
CA SER A 31 -20.28 14.25 -5.52
C SER A 31 -19.45 15.50 -5.25
N ALA A 32 -20.05 16.68 -5.35
CA ALA A 32 -19.37 17.91 -4.99
C ALA A 32 -18.95 17.81 -3.51
N LEU A 33 -17.67 18.03 -3.24
CA LEU A 33 -17.17 18.12 -1.86
C LEU A 33 -17.98 19.21 -1.13
N PRO A 34 -18.35 19.00 0.15
CA PRO A 34 -18.95 20.05 0.95
C PRO A 34 -18.05 21.29 0.96
N THR A 35 -18.59 22.45 0.67
CA THR A 35 -17.87 23.69 0.39
C THR A 35 -17.19 24.33 1.59
N GLU A 36 -17.28 23.75 2.77
CA GLU A 36 -16.59 24.17 3.99
C GLU A 36 -16.22 22.99 4.88
N VAL A 37 -15.04 22.41 4.63
CA VAL A 37 -14.35 21.64 5.66
C VAL A 37 -12.87 21.99 5.58
N SER A 38 -12.42 22.83 6.49
CA SER A 38 -11.00 23.01 6.79
C SER A 38 -10.52 21.72 7.47
N VAL A 39 -10.27 20.70 6.68
CA VAL A 39 -9.64 19.48 7.18
C VAL A 39 -8.15 19.62 6.99
N HIS A 40 -7.53 20.28 7.97
CA HIS A 40 -6.20 19.80 8.36
C HIS A 40 -6.31 18.29 8.62
N ARG A 41 -5.22 17.52 8.51
CA ARG A 41 -5.11 16.21 9.19
C ARG A 41 -5.35 16.34 10.71
N ASP A 42 -6.01 17.37 11.10
CA ASP A 42 -6.62 17.62 12.40
C ASP A 42 -8.00 16.96 12.30
N ASP A 43 -8.09 15.75 12.76
CA ASP A 43 -9.27 14.90 12.89
C ASP A 43 -10.31 15.48 13.85
N GLY A 44 -10.43 16.81 13.87
CA GLY A 44 -11.54 17.54 14.54
C GLY A 44 -11.66 17.31 16.06
N HIS A 45 -10.70 16.64 16.65
CA HIS A 45 -10.59 16.42 18.08
C HIS A 45 -9.39 17.19 18.61
N GLY A 46 -9.60 18.40 19.07
CA GLY A 46 -8.68 19.14 19.93
C GLY A 46 -8.39 18.43 21.27
N GLY A 47 -8.57 17.13 21.33
CA GLY A 47 -8.16 16.18 22.37
C GLY A 47 -7.00 15.35 21.83
N HIS A 48 -6.05 14.99 22.70
CA HIS A 48 -4.99 14.04 22.37
C HIS A 48 -5.58 12.83 21.64
N ALA A 49 -5.05 12.49 20.44
CA ALA A 49 -5.49 11.32 19.70
C ALA A 49 -5.48 10.11 20.66
N LYS A 50 -6.59 9.41 20.73
CA LYS A 50 -6.75 8.28 21.65
C LYS A 50 -5.75 7.19 21.26
N GLU A 51 -5.05 6.65 22.23
CA GLU A 51 -4.10 5.56 22.01
C GLU A 51 -4.83 4.34 21.45
N ALA A 52 -4.31 3.74 20.39
CA ALA A 52 -4.87 2.52 19.82
C ALA A 52 -4.71 1.35 20.78
N THR A 53 -5.78 0.59 21.00
CA THR A 53 -5.83 -0.54 21.93
C THR A 53 -6.07 -1.89 21.25
N THR A 54 -6.33 -1.88 19.96
CA THR A 54 -6.52 -3.09 19.14
C THR A 54 -5.74 -2.95 17.84
N LEU A 55 -4.98 -3.99 17.50
CA LEU A 55 -4.25 -4.11 16.25
C LEU A 55 -4.92 -5.19 15.39
N TYR A 56 -5.11 -4.89 14.12
CA TYR A 56 -5.61 -5.82 13.11
C TYR A 56 -4.50 -6.11 12.12
N ILE A 57 -4.27 -7.40 11.84
CA ILE A 57 -3.36 -7.85 10.78
C ILE A 57 -4.15 -8.68 9.78
N TRP A 58 -4.20 -8.21 8.55
CA TRP A 58 -4.77 -8.91 7.42
C TRP A 58 -3.76 -9.91 6.88
N ALA A 59 -4.09 -11.20 6.88
CA ALA A 59 -3.13 -12.27 6.67
C ALA A 59 -3.68 -13.40 5.80
N SER A 60 -2.80 -14.03 5.03
CA SER A 60 -3.09 -15.26 4.30
C SER A 60 -2.67 -16.51 5.05
N ASP A 61 -3.41 -17.60 4.83
CA ASP A 61 -2.89 -18.94 5.08
C ASP A 61 -1.73 -19.23 4.12
N GLN A 62 -0.54 -19.54 4.62
CA GLN A 62 0.65 -19.76 3.81
C GLN A 62 0.49 -20.91 2.82
N ALA A 63 -0.26 -21.94 3.16
CA ALA A 63 -0.51 -23.10 2.31
C ALA A 63 -1.63 -22.86 1.28
N HIS A 64 -2.35 -21.74 1.35
CA HIS A 64 -3.51 -21.40 0.52
C HIS A 64 -4.62 -22.48 0.51
N VAL A 65 -4.83 -23.15 1.63
CA VAL A 65 -5.87 -24.18 1.82
C VAL A 65 -6.91 -23.78 2.86
N ALA A 66 -6.52 -23.04 3.90
CA ALA A 66 -7.43 -22.42 4.85
C ALA A 66 -7.85 -21.02 4.38
N PRO A 67 -8.95 -20.45 4.92
CA PRO A 67 -9.38 -19.09 4.62
C PRO A 67 -8.32 -18.05 5.01
N ASP A 68 -8.16 -17.02 4.16
CA ASP A 68 -7.51 -15.77 4.56
C ASP A 68 -8.30 -15.13 5.70
N PHE A 69 -7.64 -14.39 6.60
CA PHE A 69 -8.26 -13.95 7.85
C PHE A 69 -7.72 -12.62 8.37
N LEU A 70 -8.53 -11.95 9.18
CA LEU A 70 -8.11 -10.82 9.99
C LEU A 70 -7.71 -11.32 11.39
N ALA A 71 -6.44 -11.18 11.78
CA ALA A 71 -5.99 -11.41 13.15
C ALA A 71 -6.27 -10.19 14.01
N VAL A 72 -6.84 -10.39 15.20
CA VAL A 72 -7.11 -9.36 16.20
C VAL A 72 -6.11 -9.53 17.34
N ILE A 73 -5.32 -8.51 17.62
CA ILE A 73 -4.21 -8.55 18.55
C ILE A 73 -4.43 -7.50 19.65
N GLU A 74 -4.15 -7.86 20.90
CA GLU A 74 -4.17 -6.94 22.04
C GLU A 74 -3.10 -5.86 21.85
N PHE A 75 -3.50 -4.61 21.81
CA PHE A 75 -2.60 -3.49 21.53
C PHE A 75 -2.59 -2.39 22.62
N ASP A 76 -3.30 -2.63 23.74
CA ASP A 76 -3.18 -1.76 24.93
C ASP A 76 -1.89 -2.10 25.69
N ARG A 77 -0.96 -1.13 25.76
CA ARG A 77 0.30 -1.28 26.51
C ARG A 77 0.13 -1.60 27.98
N LYS A 78 -1.03 -1.28 28.56
CA LYS A 78 -1.34 -1.56 29.96
C LYS A 78 -1.84 -2.97 30.17
N SER A 79 -2.20 -3.67 29.10
CA SER A 79 -2.66 -5.04 29.15
C SER A 79 -1.48 -6.00 29.40
N PRO A 80 -1.62 -6.99 30.31
CA PRO A 80 -0.63 -8.05 30.45
C PRO A 80 -0.54 -8.96 29.21
N ASP A 81 -1.52 -8.87 28.32
CA ASP A 81 -1.60 -9.63 27.07
C ASP A 81 -1.12 -8.84 25.84
N TYR A 82 -0.40 -7.70 26.04
CA TYR A 82 0.06 -6.84 24.95
C TYR A 82 0.90 -7.60 23.92
N GLY A 83 0.40 -7.67 22.68
CA GLY A 83 0.96 -8.47 21.58
C GLY A 83 0.31 -9.84 21.40
N LYS A 84 -0.63 -10.26 22.27
CA LYS A 84 -1.29 -11.55 22.15
C LYS A 84 -2.38 -11.53 21.10
N VAL A 85 -2.42 -12.55 20.26
CA VAL A 85 -3.54 -12.80 19.36
C VAL A 85 -4.79 -13.16 20.18
N LEU A 86 -5.83 -12.35 20.09
CA LEU A 86 -7.10 -12.52 20.79
C LEU A 86 -8.02 -13.47 20.04
N LYS A 87 -8.08 -13.32 18.72
CA LYS A 87 -8.92 -14.14 17.81
C LYS A 87 -8.55 -13.90 16.35
N THR A 88 -9.12 -14.73 15.48
CA THR A 88 -9.12 -14.52 14.02
C THR A 88 -10.55 -14.36 13.51
N VAL A 89 -10.71 -13.60 12.41
CA VAL A 89 -11.95 -13.46 11.66
C VAL A 89 -11.69 -13.98 10.24
N PRO A 90 -11.97 -15.25 9.96
CA PRO A 90 -11.75 -15.82 8.64
C PRO A 90 -12.75 -15.27 7.63
N LEU A 91 -12.34 -15.15 6.36
CA LEU A 91 -13.26 -14.86 5.28
C LEU A 91 -14.30 -16.01 5.11
N PRO A 92 -15.56 -15.67 4.87
CA PRO A 92 -16.55 -16.67 4.52
C PRO A 92 -16.44 -17.11 3.04
N PRO A 93 -16.79 -18.34 2.69
CA PRO A 93 -16.88 -18.76 1.30
C PRO A 93 -18.07 -18.08 0.57
N PRO A 94 -18.03 -17.96 -0.77
CA PRO A 94 -16.94 -18.33 -1.66
C PRO A 94 -15.85 -17.24 -1.74
N GLY A 95 -14.67 -17.61 -2.31
CA GLY A 95 -13.61 -16.64 -2.58
C GLY A 95 -12.77 -16.28 -1.36
N ASN A 96 -12.71 -17.18 -0.40
CA ASN A 96 -12.10 -16.96 0.90
C ASN A 96 -10.65 -17.47 1.03
N VAL A 97 -10.04 -17.98 -0.05
CA VAL A 97 -8.72 -18.65 0.00
C VAL A 97 -7.80 -18.09 -1.08
N GLY A 98 -6.57 -17.76 -0.69
CA GLY A 98 -5.49 -17.37 -1.59
C GLY A 98 -5.77 -16.08 -2.34
N ASN A 99 -6.31 -15.09 -1.64
CA ASN A 99 -6.48 -13.73 -2.13
C ASN A 99 -5.18 -12.94 -2.10
N GLU A 100 -4.19 -13.42 -1.37
CA GLU A 100 -2.96 -12.70 -1.04
C GLU A 100 -3.30 -11.39 -0.35
N PRO A 101 -3.73 -11.43 0.92
CA PRO A 101 -3.92 -10.26 1.76
C PRO A 101 -2.85 -9.21 1.60
N HIS A 102 -3.27 -7.96 1.35
CA HIS A 102 -2.36 -6.86 1.08
C HIS A 102 -2.66 -5.68 2.00
N HIS A 103 -2.53 -4.44 1.56
CA HIS A 103 -2.68 -3.28 2.44
C HIS A 103 -4.09 -3.13 3.01
N CYS A 104 -4.18 -2.44 4.15
CA CYS A 104 -5.43 -2.09 4.82
C CYS A 104 -5.41 -0.65 5.31
N HIS A 105 -6.59 -0.04 5.43
CA HIS A 105 -6.75 1.23 6.10
C HIS A 105 -8.10 1.34 6.83
N THR A 106 -8.11 2.01 7.99
CA THR A 106 -9.35 2.29 8.73
C THR A 106 -10.04 3.53 8.16
N SER A 107 -11.38 3.55 8.17
CA SER A 107 -12.16 4.76 7.89
C SER A 107 -11.83 5.88 8.90
N VAL A 108 -12.11 7.13 8.53
CA VAL A 108 -11.84 8.30 9.39
C VAL A 108 -12.53 8.18 10.76
N ASP A 109 -13.74 7.65 10.79
CA ASP A 109 -14.51 7.42 12.02
C ASP A 109 -14.13 6.12 12.76
N GLN A 110 -13.17 5.37 12.23
CA GLN A 110 -12.68 4.10 12.77
C GLN A 110 -13.79 3.04 12.97
N THR A 111 -14.79 3.03 12.11
CA THR A 111 -15.87 2.01 12.13
C THR A 111 -15.66 0.91 11.10
N ILE A 112 -14.95 1.20 10.01
CA ILE A 112 -14.66 0.28 8.92
C ILE A 112 -13.16 0.08 8.77
N LEU A 113 -12.75 -1.16 8.53
CA LEU A 113 -11.43 -1.51 8.01
C LEU A 113 -11.60 -2.03 6.59
N ALA A 114 -10.95 -1.37 5.63
CA ALA A 114 -10.89 -1.78 4.23
C ALA A 114 -9.54 -2.44 3.94
N CYS A 115 -9.54 -3.57 3.23
CA CYS A 115 -8.33 -4.37 2.94
C CYS A 115 -8.31 -4.87 1.51
N GLY A 116 -7.12 -5.05 0.94
CA GLY A 116 -6.89 -5.54 -0.42
C GLY A 116 -6.57 -7.03 -0.49
N GLY A 117 -6.81 -7.61 -1.69
CA GLY A 117 -6.40 -8.97 -2.02
C GLY A 117 -5.67 -8.98 -3.36
N LEU A 118 -4.34 -8.97 -3.32
CA LEU A 118 -3.49 -8.72 -4.50
C LEU A 118 -3.65 -9.76 -5.61
N LEU A 119 -3.81 -11.05 -5.25
CA LEU A 119 -3.89 -12.16 -6.20
C LEU A 119 -5.32 -12.67 -6.45
N SER A 120 -6.35 -12.05 -5.87
CA SER A 120 -7.76 -12.43 -6.05
C SER A 120 -8.18 -12.50 -7.51
N VAL A 121 -7.64 -11.61 -8.35
CA VAL A 121 -7.91 -11.54 -9.80
C VAL A 121 -7.59 -12.86 -10.52
N LEU A 122 -6.55 -13.58 -10.09
CA LEU A 122 -6.13 -14.85 -10.70
C LEU A 122 -7.19 -15.95 -10.55
N LYS A 123 -8.05 -15.82 -9.56
CA LYS A 123 -9.16 -16.75 -9.25
C LYS A 123 -10.53 -16.15 -9.62
N GLY A 124 -10.56 -14.93 -10.19
CA GLY A 124 -11.80 -14.21 -10.48
C GLY A 124 -12.59 -13.79 -9.23
N GLN A 125 -11.94 -13.79 -8.07
CA GLN A 125 -12.51 -13.44 -6.78
C GLN A 125 -12.62 -11.92 -6.60
N ASN A 126 -13.36 -11.49 -5.58
CA ASN A 126 -13.37 -10.12 -5.11
C ASN A 126 -12.00 -9.80 -4.47
N ASP A 127 -11.50 -8.59 -4.66
CA ASP A 127 -10.18 -8.14 -4.22
C ASP A 127 -10.22 -6.96 -3.25
N ILE A 128 -11.41 -6.50 -2.87
CA ILE A 128 -11.64 -5.45 -1.88
C ILE A 128 -12.55 -6.02 -0.78
N PHE A 129 -12.10 -5.94 0.46
CA PHE A 129 -12.75 -6.54 1.63
C PHE A 129 -13.03 -5.47 2.69
N PHE A 130 -14.23 -5.50 3.28
CA PHE A 130 -14.64 -4.58 4.33
C PHE A 130 -15.00 -5.32 5.61
N PHE A 131 -14.51 -4.80 6.74
CA PHE A 131 -14.80 -5.31 8.07
C PHE A 131 -15.41 -4.21 8.93
N ASP A 132 -16.47 -4.52 9.65
CA ASP A 132 -16.99 -3.71 10.74
C ASP A 132 -16.06 -3.86 11.94
N ILE A 133 -15.43 -2.76 12.34
CA ILE A 133 -14.56 -2.67 13.51
C ILE A 133 -15.16 -1.77 14.59
N THR A 134 -16.47 -1.52 14.57
CA THR A 134 -17.17 -0.71 15.58
C THR A 134 -16.91 -1.23 17.00
N ASP A 135 -17.04 -2.55 17.20
CA ASP A 135 -16.50 -3.25 18.36
C ASP A 135 -15.07 -3.68 18.06
N ALA A 136 -14.10 -2.95 18.59
CA ALA A 136 -12.68 -3.15 18.28
C ALA A 136 -12.20 -4.60 18.53
N ARG A 137 -12.69 -5.25 19.57
CA ARG A 137 -12.28 -6.63 19.93
C ARG A 137 -13.11 -7.70 19.23
N ASN A 138 -14.23 -7.34 18.59
CA ASN A 138 -15.11 -8.26 17.90
C ASN A 138 -15.44 -7.77 16.47
N PRO A 139 -14.42 -7.56 15.61
CA PRO A 139 -14.66 -7.19 14.23
C PRO A 139 -15.47 -8.27 13.51
N LYS A 140 -16.21 -7.84 12.47
CA LYS A 140 -17.02 -8.73 11.63
C LYS A 140 -16.73 -8.47 10.18
N PHE A 141 -16.60 -9.52 9.39
CA PHE A 141 -16.63 -9.38 7.94
C PHE A 141 -17.99 -8.81 7.50
N LEU A 142 -17.97 -7.73 6.72
CA LEU A 142 -19.17 -7.10 6.18
C LEU A 142 -19.46 -7.57 4.76
N SER A 143 -18.52 -7.33 3.86
CA SER A 143 -18.68 -7.61 2.45
C SER A 143 -17.34 -7.66 1.73
N SER A 144 -17.36 -8.18 0.52
CA SER A 144 -16.28 -8.02 -0.45
C SER A 144 -16.84 -7.64 -1.82
N THR A 145 -16.04 -6.93 -2.59
CA THR A 145 -16.40 -6.49 -3.94
C THR A 145 -15.17 -6.47 -4.84
N LYS A 146 -15.36 -6.19 -6.11
CA LYS A 146 -14.32 -5.88 -7.09
C LYS A 146 -14.78 -4.78 -8.02
N ALA A 147 -13.84 -4.00 -8.50
CA ALA A 147 -14.11 -2.98 -9.50
C ALA A 147 -14.33 -3.63 -10.89
N PRO A 148 -15.24 -3.09 -11.75
CA PRO A 148 -15.52 -3.68 -13.05
C PRO A 148 -14.39 -3.53 -14.07
N ASN A 149 -13.56 -2.47 -13.98
CA ASN A 149 -12.54 -2.15 -14.99
C ASN A 149 -11.09 -2.23 -14.46
N SER A 150 -10.92 -2.51 -13.18
CA SER A 150 -9.59 -2.61 -12.56
C SER A 150 -9.54 -3.71 -11.51
N SER A 151 -8.35 -4.10 -11.09
CA SER A 151 -8.06 -5.15 -10.12
C SER A 151 -6.66 -4.99 -9.53
N ILE A 152 -6.28 -5.93 -8.69
CA ILE A 152 -5.00 -5.93 -7.97
C ILE A 152 -4.97 -4.73 -7.03
N THR A 153 -5.85 -4.84 -6.05
CA THR A 153 -6.07 -3.83 -5.03
C THR A 153 -4.87 -3.69 -4.11
N ASP A 154 -4.41 -2.45 -3.97
CA ASP A 154 -3.20 -2.13 -3.24
C ASP A 154 -3.48 -1.25 -2.02
N ASP A 155 -3.51 0.08 -2.16
CA ASP A 155 -3.57 1.01 -1.04
C ASP A 155 -4.94 1.71 -0.93
N PHE A 156 -5.25 2.20 0.26
CA PHE A 156 -6.54 2.79 0.62
C PHE A 156 -6.35 4.16 1.23
N LEU A 157 -7.08 5.14 0.74
CA LEU A 157 -7.18 6.49 1.31
C LEU A 157 -8.59 6.71 1.85
N PRO A 158 -8.79 6.81 3.18
CA PRO A 158 -10.10 7.13 3.74
C PRO A 158 -10.50 8.56 3.43
N LEU A 159 -11.77 8.76 3.07
CA LEU A 159 -12.34 10.06 2.75
C LEU A 159 -12.96 10.71 3.99
N PRO A 160 -12.80 12.03 4.19
CA PRO A 160 -13.40 12.76 5.33
C PRO A 160 -14.91 12.63 5.44
N GLY A 161 -15.60 12.51 4.29
CA GLY A 161 -17.05 12.30 4.23
C GLY A 161 -17.51 10.85 4.40
N GLY A 162 -16.58 9.94 4.70
CA GLY A 162 -16.78 8.50 4.69
C GLY A 162 -16.48 7.87 3.33
N GLY A 163 -16.22 6.56 3.32
CA GLY A 163 -15.77 5.82 2.13
C GLY A 163 -14.27 5.91 1.88
N PHE A 164 -13.84 5.51 0.69
CA PHE A 164 -12.42 5.35 0.36
C PHE A 164 -12.11 5.68 -1.10
N LEU A 165 -10.89 6.16 -1.36
CA LEU A 165 -10.23 6.00 -2.64
C LEU A 165 -9.25 4.83 -2.53
N VAL A 166 -9.24 3.98 -3.54
CA VAL A 166 -8.49 2.72 -3.53
C VAL A 166 -7.66 2.61 -4.80
N THR A 167 -6.38 2.32 -4.69
CA THR A 167 -5.55 2.06 -5.86
C THR A 167 -5.69 0.61 -6.32
N ASN A 168 -6.02 0.43 -7.59
CA ASN A 168 -5.99 -0.85 -8.29
C ASN A 168 -4.91 -0.79 -9.36
N MET A 169 -3.82 -1.55 -9.18
CA MET A 169 -2.66 -1.48 -10.06
C MET A 169 -2.92 -2.02 -11.46
N GLY A 170 -3.85 -2.95 -11.62
CA GLY A 170 -4.14 -3.63 -12.88
C GLY A 170 -5.48 -3.28 -13.50
N SER A 171 -5.63 -3.58 -14.78
CA SER A 171 -6.95 -3.64 -15.43
C SER A 171 -7.82 -4.75 -14.83
N ALA A 172 -9.06 -4.89 -15.23
CA ALA A 172 -9.98 -5.94 -14.76
C ALA A 172 -9.43 -7.38 -14.87
N THR A 173 -8.41 -7.60 -15.67
CA THR A 173 -7.74 -8.90 -15.88
C THR A 173 -6.29 -8.89 -15.40
N GLY A 174 -5.87 -7.90 -14.63
CA GLY A 174 -4.52 -7.79 -14.09
C GLY A 174 -3.46 -7.21 -15.04
N GLY A 175 -3.86 -6.79 -16.26
CA GLY A 175 -2.97 -6.17 -17.25
C GLY A 175 -2.66 -4.70 -16.93
N ALA A 176 -2.08 -3.98 -17.94
CA ALA A 176 -1.80 -2.56 -17.80
C ALA A 176 -3.08 -1.71 -17.80
N GLY A 177 -2.99 -0.54 -17.18
CA GLY A 177 -4.07 0.42 -17.03
C GLY A 177 -4.91 0.18 -15.78
N GLY A 178 -4.27 0.36 -14.60
CA GLY A 178 -4.96 0.40 -13.32
C GLY A 178 -5.86 1.63 -13.15
N ARG A 179 -6.44 1.78 -11.98
CA ARG A 179 -7.35 2.89 -11.65
C ARG A 179 -7.29 3.24 -10.17
N VAL A 180 -7.78 4.43 -9.85
CA VAL A 180 -8.21 4.80 -8.50
C VAL A 180 -9.72 4.58 -8.44
N VAL A 181 -10.16 3.75 -7.52
CA VAL A 181 -11.57 3.34 -7.34
C VAL A 181 -12.17 4.12 -6.18
N GLU A 182 -13.35 4.69 -6.34
CA GLU A 182 -14.04 5.44 -5.29
C GLU A 182 -15.22 4.65 -4.72
N PHE A 183 -15.25 4.53 -3.39
CA PHE A 183 -16.39 4.03 -2.62
C PHE A 183 -16.98 5.13 -1.77
N ASP A 184 -18.30 5.18 -1.68
CA ASP A 184 -19.00 6.09 -0.79
C ASP A 184 -19.04 5.59 0.67
N LYS A 185 -19.66 6.39 1.55
CA LYS A 185 -19.82 6.05 2.98
C LYS A 185 -20.60 4.76 3.24
N ASP A 186 -21.40 4.32 2.30
CA ASP A 186 -22.22 3.09 2.37
C ASP A 186 -21.48 1.91 1.70
N LEU A 187 -20.19 2.10 1.37
CA LEU A 187 -19.30 1.13 0.71
C LEU A 187 -19.77 0.71 -0.68
N SER A 188 -20.58 1.55 -1.33
CA SER A 188 -21.00 1.36 -2.71
C SER A 188 -19.97 1.94 -3.68
N LEU A 189 -19.69 1.22 -4.77
CA LEU A 189 -18.81 1.71 -5.82
C LEU A 189 -19.42 2.95 -6.50
N VAL A 190 -18.68 4.06 -6.49
CA VAL A 190 -19.06 5.31 -7.13
C VAL A 190 -18.54 5.39 -8.56
N ALA A 191 -17.22 5.25 -8.74
CA ALA A 191 -16.57 5.35 -10.04
C ALA A 191 -15.12 4.83 -9.99
N GLU A 192 -14.49 4.74 -11.17
CA GLU A 192 -13.10 4.40 -11.38
C GLU A 192 -12.40 5.46 -12.22
N TYR A 193 -11.24 5.93 -11.76
CA TYR A 193 -10.48 7.04 -12.38
C TYR A 193 -9.04 6.62 -12.76
N PRO A 194 -8.50 7.19 -13.85
CA PRO A 194 -9.16 8.02 -14.83
C PRO A 194 -10.11 7.19 -15.71
N SER A 195 -11.17 7.80 -16.23
CA SER A 195 -12.09 7.14 -17.16
C SER A 195 -11.42 6.75 -18.48
N VAL A 196 -10.43 7.56 -18.91
CA VAL A 196 -9.57 7.31 -20.07
C VAL A 196 -8.14 7.17 -19.59
N GLN A 197 -7.46 6.08 -19.95
CA GLN A 197 -6.08 5.84 -19.57
C GLN A 197 -5.14 6.94 -20.08
N PRO A 198 -4.14 7.35 -19.28
CA PRO A 198 -3.15 8.31 -19.73
C PRO A 198 -2.40 7.82 -20.98
N ALA A 199 -2.18 8.74 -21.95
CA ALA A 199 -1.51 8.43 -23.21
C ALA A 199 -0.02 8.08 -23.04
N ASP A 200 0.55 8.31 -21.88
CA ASP A 200 1.95 8.01 -21.54
C ASP A 200 2.21 6.49 -21.31
N GLY A 201 1.19 5.66 -21.47
CA GLY A 201 1.31 4.20 -21.62
C GLY A 201 1.43 3.40 -20.33
N GLY A 202 1.21 3.99 -19.16
CA GLY A 202 1.34 3.19 -17.95
C GLY A 202 0.80 3.83 -16.67
N PHE A 203 -0.45 3.65 -16.37
CA PHE A 203 -1.01 3.96 -15.07
C PHE A 203 -1.17 2.67 -14.27
N ASN A 204 -0.29 2.46 -13.30
CA ASN A 204 -0.27 1.30 -12.41
C ASN A 204 -0.12 1.80 -10.97
N PRO A 205 -1.18 2.45 -10.42
CA PRO A 205 -1.10 3.13 -9.13
C PRO A 205 -0.93 2.15 -7.99
N HIS A 206 0.06 2.44 -7.12
CA HIS A 206 0.36 1.71 -5.91
C HIS A 206 0.04 2.59 -4.69
N GLY A 207 0.98 3.41 -4.22
CA GLY A 207 0.73 4.31 -3.10
C GLY A 207 -0.24 5.46 -3.44
N ILE A 208 -0.96 5.93 -2.45
CA ILE A 208 -1.91 7.05 -2.52
C ILE A 208 -1.84 7.91 -1.26
N ASP A 209 -1.92 9.24 -1.42
CA ASP A 209 -2.06 10.17 -0.30
C ASP A 209 -2.78 11.46 -0.75
N ALA A 210 -3.39 12.20 0.18
CA ALA A 210 -4.10 13.43 -0.15
C ALA A 210 -3.90 14.56 0.87
N ASP A 211 -3.86 15.79 0.35
CA ASP A 211 -4.06 17.02 1.10
C ASP A 211 -5.45 17.58 0.75
N PHE A 212 -6.43 17.26 1.58
CA PHE A 212 -7.83 17.69 1.37
C PHE A 212 -7.96 19.22 1.42
N SER A 213 -7.12 19.91 2.22
CA SER A 213 -7.16 21.37 2.35
C SER A 213 -6.73 22.07 1.07
N ARG A 214 -5.89 21.43 0.26
CA ARG A 214 -5.38 21.94 -1.01
C ARG A 214 -6.02 21.31 -2.22
N ASN A 215 -7.06 20.52 -2.05
CA ASN A 215 -7.71 19.77 -3.14
C ASN A 215 -6.70 18.95 -3.96
N ARG A 216 -5.75 18.30 -3.31
CA ARG A 216 -4.67 17.56 -3.97
C ARG A 216 -4.68 16.09 -3.57
N LEU A 217 -4.58 15.24 -4.58
CA LEU A 217 -4.32 13.82 -4.44
C LEU A 217 -2.98 13.51 -5.11
N VAL A 218 -2.26 12.51 -4.65
CA VAL A 218 -1.04 12.01 -5.28
C VAL A 218 -1.08 10.48 -5.32
N THR A 219 -0.57 9.89 -6.42
CA THR A 219 -0.36 8.46 -6.58
C THR A 219 1.04 8.18 -7.13
N SER A 220 1.63 7.04 -6.76
CA SER A 220 2.84 6.51 -7.38
C SER A 220 2.49 5.38 -8.36
N ASP A 221 3.26 5.25 -9.44
CA ASP A 221 3.14 4.11 -10.36
C ASP A 221 4.29 3.13 -10.13
N PHE A 222 3.99 1.86 -9.85
CA PHE A 222 4.97 0.88 -9.41
C PHE A 222 5.38 -0.13 -10.50
N VAL A 223 4.47 -0.94 -10.96
CA VAL A 223 4.75 -2.07 -11.86
C VAL A 223 3.52 -2.40 -12.72
N ASN A 224 3.73 -2.89 -13.93
CA ASN A 224 2.67 -3.53 -14.69
C ASN A 224 2.45 -4.96 -14.14
N PRO A 225 1.37 -5.23 -13.39
CA PRO A 225 1.25 -6.44 -12.58
C PRO A 225 1.28 -7.73 -13.40
N VAL A 226 0.70 -7.76 -14.59
CA VAL A 226 0.68 -8.98 -15.43
C VAL A 226 2.09 -9.48 -15.73
N THR A 227 3.11 -8.60 -15.71
CA THR A 227 4.49 -8.98 -15.98
C THR A 227 5.17 -9.63 -14.77
N THR A 228 4.61 -9.51 -13.59
CA THR A 228 5.01 -10.25 -12.38
C THR A 228 4.20 -11.52 -12.20
N LEU A 229 2.90 -11.48 -12.52
CA LEU A 229 1.95 -12.58 -12.31
C LEU A 229 2.09 -13.74 -13.30
N ASN A 230 2.80 -13.54 -14.39
CA ASN A 230 2.97 -14.57 -15.42
C ASN A 230 4.45 -14.92 -15.61
N VAL A 231 4.83 -16.12 -15.19
CA VAL A 231 6.22 -16.61 -15.34
C VAL A 231 6.71 -16.67 -16.79
N PHE A 232 5.79 -16.74 -17.77
CA PHE A 232 6.08 -16.76 -19.20
C PHE A 232 6.07 -15.36 -19.84
N ALA A 233 5.61 -14.31 -19.11
CA ALA A 233 5.74 -12.95 -19.58
C ALA A 233 7.23 -12.59 -19.71
N GLY A 234 7.57 -11.65 -20.58
CA GLY A 234 8.93 -11.09 -20.71
C GLY A 234 9.41 -10.45 -19.38
N ASP A 235 10.35 -9.54 -19.46
CA ASP A 235 10.88 -8.87 -18.26
C ASP A 235 9.80 -8.13 -17.48
N ILE A 236 10.00 -8.00 -16.15
CA ILE A 236 9.12 -7.21 -15.28
C ILE A 236 9.17 -5.75 -15.74
N GLN A 237 7.99 -5.20 -16.03
CA GLN A 237 7.86 -3.81 -16.49
C GLN A 237 7.60 -2.91 -15.29
N LEU A 238 8.67 -2.35 -14.76
CA LEU A 238 8.60 -1.36 -13.69
C LEU A 238 8.08 -0.02 -14.22
N ARG A 239 7.53 0.80 -13.33
CA ARG A 239 7.11 2.18 -13.56
C ARG A 239 7.90 3.11 -12.64
N SER A 240 8.04 4.36 -13.04
CA SER A 240 8.70 5.37 -12.21
C SER A 240 8.05 6.73 -12.46
N SER A 241 6.82 6.87 -11.99
CA SER A 241 6.12 8.15 -12.06
C SER A 241 5.32 8.44 -10.80
N VAL A 242 5.18 9.74 -10.54
CA VAL A 242 4.30 10.30 -9.52
C VAL A 242 3.25 11.13 -10.23
N ARG A 243 1.98 10.93 -9.89
CA ARG A 243 0.87 11.67 -10.49
C ARG A 243 0.18 12.52 -9.44
N PHE A 244 0.11 13.80 -9.71
CA PHE A 244 -0.69 14.75 -8.94
C PHE A 244 -2.04 14.93 -9.61
N TRP A 245 -3.09 15.02 -8.78
CA TRP A 245 -4.46 15.09 -9.21
C TRP A 245 -5.18 16.29 -8.58
N ASP A 246 -6.14 16.83 -9.29
CA ASP A 246 -7.22 17.58 -8.67
C ASP A 246 -8.14 16.59 -7.95
N LEU A 247 -8.17 16.66 -6.63
CA LEU A 247 -8.93 15.71 -5.79
C LEU A 247 -10.43 15.86 -6.01
N GLY A 248 -10.95 17.09 -6.14
CA GLY A 248 -12.37 17.35 -6.33
C GLY A 248 -12.89 16.84 -7.68
N ASN A 249 -12.10 16.98 -8.74
CA ASN A 249 -12.46 16.57 -10.09
C ASN A 249 -12.00 15.14 -10.43
N ARG A 250 -11.25 14.48 -9.55
CA ARG A 250 -10.67 13.15 -9.78
C ARG A 250 -9.86 13.07 -11.10
N SER A 251 -9.11 14.12 -11.42
CA SER A 251 -8.38 14.23 -12.68
C SER A 251 -6.88 14.44 -12.47
N ILE A 252 -6.05 13.75 -13.25
CA ILE A 252 -4.60 13.92 -13.23
C ILE A 252 -4.27 15.32 -13.80
N THR A 253 -3.59 16.12 -12.99
CA THR A 253 -3.17 17.47 -13.36
C THR A 253 -1.70 17.50 -13.81
N ARG A 254 -0.89 16.55 -13.31
CA ARG A 254 0.53 16.44 -13.65
C ARG A 254 1.03 15.02 -13.46
N THR A 255 1.84 14.54 -14.41
CA THR A 255 2.68 13.36 -14.27
C THR A 255 4.13 13.79 -14.24
N VAL A 256 4.87 13.31 -13.25
CA VAL A 256 6.32 13.49 -13.13
C VAL A 256 6.97 12.13 -13.28
N PHE A 257 7.78 11.97 -14.34
CA PHE A 257 8.56 10.76 -14.56
C PHE A 257 9.88 10.89 -13.83
N LEU A 258 10.20 9.89 -13.03
CA LEU A 258 11.48 9.76 -12.34
C LEU A 258 12.44 8.93 -13.19
N PRO A 259 13.76 9.06 -13.00
CA PRO A 259 14.72 8.27 -13.76
C PRO A 259 14.61 6.77 -13.44
N ASP A 260 15.12 5.95 -14.36
CA ASP A 260 15.53 4.56 -14.19
C ASP A 260 14.44 3.48 -14.16
N ASN A 261 13.14 3.79 -14.39
CA ASN A 261 12.07 2.78 -14.35
C ASN A 261 12.27 1.76 -13.21
N ALA A 262 12.41 2.26 -11.98
CA ALA A 262 12.90 1.49 -10.85
C ALA A 262 11.80 1.11 -9.83
N GLY A 263 10.54 1.22 -10.21
CA GLY A 263 9.39 0.89 -9.38
C GLY A 263 9.17 1.91 -8.26
N THR A 264 8.40 2.97 -8.57
CA THR A 264 8.03 3.97 -7.55
C THR A 264 6.97 3.38 -6.62
N MET A 265 7.43 2.94 -5.43
CA MET A 265 6.65 2.09 -4.55
C MET A 265 5.53 2.86 -3.83
N ASP A 266 5.87 3.82 -3.01
CA ASP A 266 4.92 4.59 -2.23
C ASP A 266 5.16 6.09 -2.37
N VAL A 267 4.17 6.89 -1.99
CA VAL A 267 4.23 8.35 -2.07
C VAL A 267 3.46 8.99 -0.92
N LYS A 268 4.05 10.00 -0.28
CA LYS A 268 3.39 10.79 0.76
C LYS A 268 3.57 12.28 0.50
N LEU A 269 2.50 13.05 0.65
CA LEU A 269 2.55 14.51 0.64
C LEU A 269 3.18 15.00 1.94
N ILE A 270 4.13 15.95 1.86
CA ILE A 270 4.78 16.53 3.04
C ILE A 270 3.80 17.49 3.73
N PRO A 271 3.31 17.19 4.96
CA PRO A 271 2.42 18.06 5.69
C PRO A 271 3.03 19.45 5.90
N GLY A 272 2.27 20.50 5.58
CA GLY A 272 2.71 21.88 5.77
C GLY A 272 3.75 22.39 4.75
N ASP A 273 4.22 21.58 3.80
CA ASP A 273 5.09 22.09 2.73
C ASP A 273 4.36 23.14 1.88
N LYS A 274 5.01 24.31 1.67
CA LYS A 274 4.37 25.46 1.00
C LYS A 274 3.92 25.17 -0.44
N ASN A 275 4.64 24.31 -1.15
CA ASN A 275 4.34 23.91 -2.52
C ASN A 275 3.48 22.64 -2.57
N GLY A 276 3.33 21.93 -1.41
CA GLY A 276 2.68 20.62 -1.33
C GLY A 276 3.47 19.54 -2.03
N ARG A 277 4.79 19.51 -1.79
CA ARG A 277 5.68 18.47 -2.32
C ARG A 277 5.28 17.10 -1.83
N ALA A 278 5.61 16.11 -2.65
CA ALA A 278 5.53 14.71 -2.28
C ALA A 278 6.93 14.12 -2.11
N VAL A 279 7.05 13.12 -1.24
CA VAL A 279 8.22 12.23 -1.14
C VAL A 279 7.83 10.86 -1.65
N THR A 280 8.73 10.23 -2.38
CA THR A 280 8.56 8.87 -2.89
C THR A 280 9.88 8.11 -2.89
N VAL A 281 9.81 6.79 -3.09
CA VAL A 281 10.96 5.90 -3.15
C VAL A 281 10.88 4.95 -4.33
N ASN A 282 11.99 4.78 -5.04
CA ASN A 282 12.16 3.75 -6.05
C ASN A 282 12.70 2.47 -5.41
N MET A 283 11.91 1.41 -5.41
CA MET A 283 12.19 0.17 -4.68
C MET A 283 13.47 -0.53 -5.16
N PHE A 284 13.72 -0.55 -6.48
CA PHE A 284 14.80 -1.33 -7.06
C PHE A 284 16.12 -0.57 -7.22
N THR A 285 16.15 0.73 -6.97
CA THR A 285 17.39 1.52 -6.90
C THR A 285 17.69 2.03 -5.50
N GLY A 286 16.71 2.05 -4.60
CA GLY A 286 16.85 2.62 -3.27
C GLY A 286 16.84 4.14 -3.25
N LEU A 287 16.63 4.81 -4.39
CA LEU A 287 16.66 6.27 -4.47
C LEU A 287 15.34 6.88 -4.01
N MET A 288 15.44 7.88 -3.14
CA MET A 288 14.30 8.65 -2.66
C MET A 288 14.26 10.02 -3.32
N TYR A 289 13.08 10.46 -3.68
CA TYR A 289 12.87 11.71 -4.37
C TYR A 289 11.89 12.61 -3.63
N SER A 290 12.19 13.91 -3.62
CA SER A 290 11.23 14.98 -3.33
C SER A 290 10.73 15.57 -4.64
N VAL A 291 9.42 15.62 -4.84
CA VAL A 291 8.78 16.02 -6.10
C VAL A 291 7.93 17.26 -5.88
N ASP A 292 8.17 18.33 -6.65
CA ASP A 292 7.40 19.57 -6.57
C ASP A 292 6.25 19.56 -7.60
N PRO A 293 4.99 19.62 -7.17
CA PRO A 293 3.84 19.60 -8.08
C PRO A 293 3.69 20.89 -8.89
N THR A 294 4.31 22.00 -8.48
CA THR A 294 4.09 23.31 -9.10
C THR A 294 4.72 23.42 -10.48
N ASP A 295 5.91 22.85 -10.64
CA ASP A 295 6.65 22.85 -11.90
C ASP A 295 7.01 21.44 -12.42
N GLY A 296 6.86 20.42 -11.57
CA GLY A 296 7.22 19.03 -11.88
C GLY A 296 8.70 18.72 -11.68
N SER A 297 9.44 19.62 -11.04
CA SER A 297 10.83 19.35 -10.66
C SER A 297 10.90 18.30 -9.56
N TYR A 298 12.01 17.57 -9.52
CA TYR A 298 12.31 16.62 -8.46
C TYR A 298 13.78 16.72 -8.06
N GLU A 299 14.07 16.33 -6.83
CA GLU A 299 15.42 16.22 -6.30
C GLU A 299 15.62 14.79 -5.78
N GLN A 300 16.74 14.15 -6.11
CA GLN A 300 17.17 12.94 -5.41
C GLN A 300 17.63 13.36 -4.02
N ALA A 301 16.80 13.11 -3.03
CA ALA A 301 16.98 13.64 -1.69
C ALA A 301 17.74 12.68 -0.75
N PHE A 302 17.75 11.37 -1.05
CA PHE A 302 18.48 10.37 -0.29
C PHE A 302 18.76 9.12 -1.13
N ASP A 303 19.86 8.42 -0.81
CA ASP A 303 20.18 7.09 -1.32
C ASP A 303 20.13 6.11 -0.14
N MET A 304 19.24 5.13 -0.19
CA MET A 304 19.12 4.11 0.86
C MET A 304 20.36 3.20 0.96
N ALA A 305 21.22 3.19 -0.04
CA ALA A 305 22.52 2.52 0.04
C ALA A 305 23.49 3.19 1.04
N ASP A 306 23.23 4.46 1.40
CA ASP A 306 24.02 5.23 2.38
C ASP A 306 23.58 4.97 3.83
N VAL A 307 22.55 4.13 4.07
CA VAL A 307 22.08 3.81 5.42
C VAL A 307 23.19 3.15 6.25
N THR A 308 23.35 3.63 7.48
CA THR A 308 24.34 3.13 8.42
C THR A 308 23.66 2.57 9.69
N PRO A 309 23.95 1.31 10.10
CA PRO A 309 24.92 0.40 9.51
C PRO A 309 24.48 -0.13 8.14
N HIS A 310 25.41 -0.20 7.21
CA HIS A 310 25.16 -0.73 5.87
C HIS A 310 24.95 -2.24 5.91
N VAL A 311 24.01 -2.75 5.07
CA VAL A 311 23.77 -4.19 4.87
C VAL A 311 23.89 -4.50 3.38
N ASP A 312 24.83 -5.35 3.02
CA ASP A 312 25.01 -5.79 1.64
C ASP A 312 23.81 -6.60 1.14
N THR A 313 23.17 -6.11 0.09
CA THR A 313 22.02 -6.74 -0.55
C THR A 313 22.15 -6.74 -2.07
N PRO A 314 21.51 -7.71 -2.78
CA PRO A 314 21.55 -7.78 -4.25
C PRO A 314 20.91 -6.55 -4.93
N VAL A 315 19.98 -5.88 -4.25
CA VAL A 315 19.31 -4.68 -4.73
C VAL A 315 19.82 -3.49 -3.91
N PRO A 316 20.27 -2.41 -4.55
CA PRO A 316 20.74 -1.22 -3.84
C PRO A 316 19.73 -0.70 -2.83
N GLY A 317 20.20 -0.27 -1.67
CA GLY A 317 19.33 0.23 -0.58
C GLY A 317 18.41 -0.81 0.06
N GLY A 318 18.58 -2.11 -0.25
CA GLY A 318 17.88 -3.21 0.41
C GLY A 318 16.40 -3.35 0.09
N MET A 319 15.93 -2.81 -1.04
CA MET A 319 14.51 -2.77 -1.45
C MET A 319 13.64 -2.00 -0.44
N PRO A 320 13.71 -0.67 -0.37
CA PRO A 320 12.81 0.14 0.44
C PRO A 320 11.37 0.01 -0.06
N GLY A 321 10.45 -0.09 0.90
CA GLY A 321 9.03 -0.32 0.64
C GLY A 321 8.15 0.88 0.99
N LEU A 322 7.16 0.66 1.85
CA LEU A 322 6.17 1.66 2.23
C LEU A 322 6.76 2.79 3.08
N LEU A 323 6.08 3.91 3.05
CA LEU A 323 6.45 5.14 3.73
C LEU A 323 5.44 5.46 4.84
N ALA A 324 5.91 5.71 6.03
CA ALA A 324 5.11 6.26 7.12
C ALA A 324 5.64 7.65 7.48
N MET A 325 4.75 8.63 7.52
CA MET A 325 5.10 10.02 7.79
C MET A 325 4.32 10.55 8.98
N PRO A 326 4.99 10.89 10.11
CA PRO A 326 4.34 11.56 11.22
C PRO A 326 3.71 12.88 10.77
N ARG A 327 2.63 13.30 11.44
CA ARG A 327 1.87 14.53 11.11
C ARG A 327 2.72 15.81 11.12
N SER A 328 3.85 15.81 11.83
CA SER A 328 4.78 16.93 11.81
C SER A 328 5.38 17.22 10.43
N GLY A 329 5.38 16.25 9.51
CA GLY A 329 6.01 16.36 8.21
C GLY A 329 7.53 16.51 8.24
N ARG A 330 8.17 16.25 9.39
CA ARG A 330 9.61 16.44 9.57
C ARG A 330 10.40 15.15 9.55
N ARG A 331 9.71 14.03 9.68
CA ARG A 331 10.29 12.68 9.66
C ARG A 331 9.60 11.83 8.62
N LEU A 332 10.37 10.93 8.05
CA LEU A 332 9.90 9.89 7.15
C LEU A 332 10.44 8.57 7.64
N ILE A 333 9.62 7.54 7.67
CA ILE A 333 10.03 6.19 8.09
C ILE A 333 9.74 5.24 6.93
N THR A 334 10.70 4.36 6.64
CA THR A 334 10.53 3.30 5.63
C THR A 334 11.17 2.02 6.11
N ALA A 335 10.67 0.89 5.63
CA ALA A 335 11.27 -0.42 5.84
C ALA A 335 12.07 -0.84 4.59
N THR A 336 13.14 -1.58 4.79
CA THR A 336 13.97 -2.15 3.71
C THR A 336 13.93 -3.67 3.79
N LEU A 337 13.24 -4.26 2.82
CA LEU A 337 12.88 -5.69 2.81
C LEU A 337 14.09 -6.62 2.97
N MET A 338 15.08 -6.48 2.07
CA MET A 338 16.27 -7.37 2.04
C MET A 338 17.30 -7.01 3.11
N ALA A 339 17.44 -5.73 3.44
CA ALA A 339 18.36 -5.31 4.49
C ALA A 339 17.82 -5.61 5.90
N GLY A 340 16.50 -5.82 6.03
CA GLY A 340 15.85 -6.10 7.31
C GLY A 340 15.90 -4.93 8.27
N GLN A 341 15.78 -3.70 7.75
CA GLN A 341 15.91 -2.48 8.53
C GLN A 341 14.66 -1.61 8.44
N VAL A 342 14.36 -0.88 9.50
CA VAL A 342 13.43 0.24 9.51
C VAL A 342 14.23 1.51 9.76
N VAL A 343 14.14 2.46 8.82
CA VAL A 343 14.96 3.67 8.78
C VAL A 343 14.10 4.90 8.96
N MET A 344 14.50 5.80 9.84
CA MET A 344 13.88 7.12 10.01
C MET A 344 14.81 8.20 9.48
N LEU A 345 14.27 9.06 8.64
CA LEU A 345 14.95 10.17 8.01
C LEU A 345 14.39 11.51 8.49
N ASP A 346 15.24 12.52 8.63
CA ASP A 346 14.86 13.93 8.68
C ASP A 346 14.62 14.43 7.24
N ILE A 347 13.43 14.94 6.99
CA ILE A 347 13.03 15.47 5.67
C ILE A 347 12.74 16.98 5.71
N THR A 348 13.20 17.67 6.72
CA THR A 348 13.00 19.14 6.87
C THR A 348 13.66 19.93 5.72
N ASN A 349 14.75 19.41 5.18
CA ASN A 349 15.31 19.87 3.92
C ASN A 349 14.83 18.97 2.77
N PRO A 350 13.88 19.38 1.94
CA PRO A 350 13.33 18.53 0.89
C PRO A 350 14.31 18.20 -0.25
N LYS A 351 15.50 18.79 -0.25
CA LYS A 351 16.55 18.52 -1.23
C LYS A 351 17.57 17.50 -0.76
N GLN A 352 17.67 17.30 0.54
CA GLN A 352 18.66 16.42 1.15
C GLN A 352 18.13 15.92 2.47
N PHE A 353 17.77 14.64 2.52
CA PHE A 353 17.33 13.98 3.73
C PHE A 353 18.55 13.48 4.51
N GLU A 354 18.37 13.33 5.81
CA GLU A 354 19.43 12.85 6.71
C GLU A 354 18.93 11.67 7.54
N GLN A 355 19.73 10.61 7.67
CA GLN A 355 19.39 9.51 8.56
C GLN A 355 19.38 9.96 10.00
N VAL A 356 18.29 9.68 10.71
CA VAL A 356 18.11 9.98 12.14
C VAL A 356 18.27 8.73 12.99
N SER A 357 17.64 7.64 12.58
CA SER A 357 17.61 6.40 13.34
C SER A 357 17.42 5.19 12.44
N VAL A 358 17.89 4.04 12.90
CA VAL A 358 17.68 2.76 12.26
C VAL A 358 17.45 1.68 13.30
N VAL A 359 16.51 0.77 13.02
CA VAL A 359 16.33 -0.48 13.76
C VAL A 359 16.55 -1.63 12.77
N SER A 360 17.37 -2.61 13.15
CA SER A 360 17.63 -3.79 12.33
C SER A 360 17.02 -5.02 12.97
N PHE A 361 16.25 -5.76 12.20
CA PHE A 361 15.73 -7.09 12.56
C PHE A 361 16.61 -8.22 12.03
N GLY A 362 17.55 -7.88 11.14
CA GLY A 362 18.45 -8.81 10.48
C GLY A 362 18.17 -8.93 8.98
N LYS A 363 19.22 -9.27 8.23
CA LYS A 363 19.12 -9.43 6.78
C LYS A 363 18.05 -10.48 6.43
N ASP A 364 17.31 -10.22 5.36
CA ASP A 364 16.28 -11.09 4.78
C ASP A 364 15.09 -11.40 5.72
N THR A 365 14.90 -10.64 6.81
CA THR A 365 13.70 -10.76 7.66
C THR A 365 12.43 -10.21 7.01
N GLY A 366 12.57 -9.30 6.06
CA GLY A 366 11.47 -8.88 5.19
C GLY A 366 10.51 -7.82 5.75
N PRO A 367 10.93 -6.83 6.59
CA PRO A 367 10.05 -5.76 7.01
C PRO A 367 9.56 -4.98 5.78
N HIS A 368 8.25 -4.85 5.63
CA HIS A 368 7.63 -4.25 4.47
C HIS A 368 6.59 -3.19 4.83
N SER A 369 5.47 -3.60 5.45
CA SER A 369 4.44 -2.64 5.82
C SER A 369 4.83 -1.90 7.09
N VAL A 370 4.66 -0.59 7.08
CA VAL A 370 4.92 0.30 8.20
C VAL A 370 3.73 1.23 8.42
N HIS A 371 3.07 1.14 9.58
CA HIS A 371 1.94 1.98 9.92
C HIS A 371 2.13 2.67 11.28
N LEU A 372 2.01 3.99 11.29
CA LEU A 372 2.01 4.80 12.53
C LEU A 372 0.66 4.72 13.24
N THR A 373 0.69 4.68 14.56
CA THR A 373 -0.51 4.95 15.37
C THR A 373 -0.99 6.39 15.16
N HIS A 374 -2.28 6.65 15.42
CA HIS A 374 -2.87 7.98 15.26
C HIS A 374 -2.19 9.07 16.12
N ASP A 375 -1.48 8.72 17.16
CA ASP A 375 -0.72 9.66 17.99
C ASP A 375 0.78 9.79 17.61
N ASP A 376 1.17 9.16 16.49
CA ASP A 376 2.54 9.10 15.94
C ASP A 376 3.60 8.51 16.90
N LYS A 377 3.19 7.77 17.97
CA LYS A 377 4.12 7.30 19.00
C LYS A 377 4.59 5.87 18.82
N ARG A 378 3.84 5.09 18.07
CA ARG A 378 4.19 3.69 17.74
C ARG A 378 4.13 3.46 16.25
N LEU A 379 5.02 2.61 15.79
CA LEU A 379 5.02 2.09 14.43
C LEU A 379 4.82 0.58 14.49
N VAL A 380 3.84 0.07 13.77
CA VAL A 380 3.66 -1.36 13.56
C VAL A 380 4.37 -1.74 12.26
N VAL A 381 5.09 -2.86 12.28
CA VAL A 381 5.83 -3.40 11.12
C VAL A 381 5.42 -4.84 10.91
N THR A 382 5.13 -5.23 9.65
CA THR A 382 4.93 -6.63 9.27
C THR A 382 6.04 -7.08 8.34
N ASP A 383 6.57 -8.29 8.60
CA ASP A 383 7.72 -8.85 7.91
C ASP A 383 7.26 -9.86 6.84
N TYR A 384 6.64 -9.33 5.79
CA TYR A 384 6.24 -10.08 4.60
C TYR A 384 5.95 -9.12 3.44
N PHE A 385 6.47 -9.39 2.25
CA PHE A 385 6.18 -8.61 1.05
C PHE A 385 5.23 -9.35 0.11
N LEU A 386 5.72 -10.33 -0.63
CA LEU A 386 4.95 -11.07 -1.62
C LEU A 386 5.67 -12.34 -2.05
N ASN A 387 4.99 -13.49 -1.96
CA ASN A 387 5.44 -14.72 -2.58
C ASN A 387 4.35 -15.25 -3.51
N GLN A 388 4.60 -15.20 -4.80
CA GLN A 388 3.64 -15.60 -5.83
C GLN A 388 3.62 -17.13 -6.08
N ASP A 389 4.16 -17.94 -5.21
CA ASP A 389 4.01 -19.40 -5.07
C ASP A 389 3.76 -20.18 -6.37
N GLY A 390 4.66 -20.06 -7.35
CA GLY A 390 4.60 -20.78 -8.62
C GLY A 390 3.65 -20.19 -9.67
N VAL A 391 2.88 -19.14 -9.34
CA VAL A 391 2.02 -18.44 -10.32
C VAL A 391 2.72 -17.21 -10.92
N GLY A 392 3.72 -16.65 -10.25
CA GLY A 392 4.42 -15.44 -10.68
C GLY A 392 5.93 -15.50 -10.46
N LYS A 393 6.57 -14.33 -10.57
CA LYS A 393 8.04 -14.15 -10.54
C LYS A 393 8.57 -13.60 -9.23
N VAL A 394 7.70 -13.10 -8.36
CA VAL A 394 8.09 -12.47 -7.10
C VAL A 394 8.06 -13.52 -6.00
N HIS A 395 9.21 -13.68 -5.33
CA HIS A 395 9.40 -14.63 -4.24
C HIS A 395 10.21 -13.94 -3.14
N LEU A 396 9.60 -12.92 -2.54
CA LEU A 396 10.19 -12.08 -1.50
C LEU A 396 9.36 -12.28 -0.24
N ASP A 397 9.64 -13.35 0.46
CA ASP A 397 8.95 -13.74 1.68
C ASP A 397 9.29 -12.79 2.85
N GLY A 398 9.77 -13.31 3.91
CA GLY A 398 10.12 -12.65 5.15
C GLY A 398 10.15 -13.68 6.26
N ASP A 399 10.30 -13.26 7.50
CA ASP A 399 10.22 -14.16 8.65
C ASP A 399 8.82 -14.21 9.30
N HIS A 400 7.84 -13.54 8.68
CA HIS A 400 6.41 -13.54 9.03
C HIS A 400 6.11 -13.06 10.47
N LYS A 401 6.86 -12.08 10.94
CA LYS A 401 6.63 -11.50 12.26
C LYS A 401 5.93 -10.15 12.21
N VAL A 402 5.35 -9.78 13.34
CA VAL A 402 4.80 -8.45 13.59
C VAL A 402 5.55 -7.83 14.74
N HIS A 403 6.13 -6.66 14.47
CA HIS A 403 6.90 -5.88 15.43
C HIS A 403 6.23 -4.54 15.75
N VAL A 404 6.55 -3.98 16.89
CA VAL A 404 6.16 -2.61 17.28
C VAL A 404 7.41 -1.84 17.67
N LEU A 405 7.52 -0.64 17.14
CA LEU A 405 8.58 0.30 17.49
C LEU A 405 8.00 1.51 18.22
N ASP A 406 8.70 1.99 19.23
CA ASP A 406 8.50 3.32 19.79
C ASP A 406 9.08 4.37 18.84
N VAL A 407 8.28 5.38 18.53
CA VAL A 407 8.65 6.49 17.66
C VAL A 407 8.83 7.75 18.51
N ARG A 408 9.99 8.35 18.42
CA ARG A 408 10.32 9.64 19.00
C ARG A 408 10.95 10.54 17.95
N GLU A 409 11.01 11.83 18.23
CA GLU A 409 11.56 12.83 17.31
C GLU A 409 12.95 12.47 16.75
N GLN A 410 13.79 11.80 17.54
CA GLN A 410 15.17 11.48 17.20
C GLN A 410 15.51 9.98 17.27
N SER A 411 14.53 9.11 17.43
CA SER A 411 14.83 7.68 17.57
C SER A 411 13.65 6.77 17.24
N LEU A 412 13.98 5.64 16.65
CA LEU A 412 13.16 4.43 16.63
C LEU A 412 13.77 3.42 17.59
N THR A 413 12.95 2.75 18.39
CA THR A 413 13.40 1.65 19.25
C THR A 413 12.34 0.55 19.29
N VAL A 414 12.77 -0.71 19.29
CA VAL A 414 11.83 -1.83 19.48
C VAL A 414 11.10 -1.65 20.80
N ASP A 415 9.79 -1.79 20.82
CA ASP A 415 8.99 -1.80 22.04
C ASP A 415 9.23 -3.10 22.82
N PRO A 416 9.95 -3.09 23.94
CA PRO A 416 10.32 -4.31 24.66
C PRO A 416 9.11 -4.95 25.38
N ALA A 417 8.01 -4.24 25.52
CA ALA A 417 6.80 -4.73 26.17
C ALA A 417 5.88 -5.46 25.20
N PHE A 418 6.02 -5.19 23.89
CA PHE A 418 5.20 -5.87 22.89
C PHE A 418 5.68 -7.30 22.69
N GLN A 419 4.81 -8.26 22.93
CA GLN A 419 5.09 -9.65 22.56
C GLN A 419 5.05 -9.78 21.03
N VAL A 420 6.22 -9.95 20.42
CA VAL A 420 6.33 -10.16 18.96
C VAL A 420 5.45 -11.33 18.54
N VAL A 421 4.61 -11.11 17.53
CA VAL A 421 3.72 -12.16 17.02
C VAL A 421 4.37 -12.86 15.86
N ASP A 422 4.70 -14.13 16.03
CA ASP A 422 5.26 -15.00 14.99
C ASP A 422 4.13 -15.74 14.26
N PHE A 423 3.81 -15.31 13.06
CA PHE A 423 2.73 -15.86 12.24
C PHE A 423 3.01 -17.28 11.73
N ASN A 424 4.24 -17.76 11.82
CA ASN A 424 4.55 -19.16 11.51
C ASN A 424 4.00 -20.13 12.56
N THR A 425 3.72 -19.64 13.78
CA THR A 425 3.35 -20.51 14.92
C THR A 425 2.11 -20.06 15.69
N ALA A 426 1.60 -18.85 15.42
CA ALA A 426 0.53 -18.25 16.24
C ALA A 426 -0.86 -18.86 16.01
N PHE A 427 -1.10 -19.60 14.92
CA PHE A 427 -2.45 -20.03 14.54
C PHE A 427 -2.59 -21.54 14.45
N PRO A 428 -3.75 -22.09 14.89
CA PRO A 428 -4.00 -23.53 14.81
C PRO A 428 -4.19 -24.04 13.37
N THR A 429 -4.46 -23.13 12.42
CA THR A 429 -4.61 -23.44 10.99
C THR A 429 -3.26 -23.69 10.30
N GLY A 430 -2.16 -23.34 10.95
CA GLY A 430 -0.79 -23.45 10.41
C GLY A 430 -0.14 -22.09 10.20
N PRO A 431 1.03 -22.06 9.52
CA PRO A 431 1.74 -20.83 9.21
C PRO A 431 0.93 -19.87 8.36
N ALA A 432 1.06 -18.57 8.63
CA ALA A 432 0.38 -17.51 7.92
C ALA A 432 1.34 -16.37 7.54
N ARG A 433 0.90 -15.49 6.63
CA ARG A 433 1.67 -14.36 6.10
C ARG A 433 1.01 -13.05 6.53
N PRO A 434 1.61 -12.27 7.45
CA PRO A 434 1.06 -11.00 7.89
C PRO A 434 1.36 -9.90 6.89
N HIS A 435 0.36 -9.09 6.46
CA HIS A 435 0.63 -8.00 5.53
C HIS A 435 -0.06 -6.71 5.94
N GLY A 436 -1.37 -6.58 5.69
CA GLY A 436 -2.11 -5.35 5.93
C GLY A 436 -2.29 -5.03 7.42
N ILE A 437 -2.17 -3.76 7.77
CA ILE A 437 -2.21 -3.26 9.15
C ILE A 437 -3.41 -2.33 9.32
N GLY A 438 -4.20 -2.53 10.35
CA GLY A 438 -5.21 -1.62 10.83
C GLY A 438 -5.14 -1.46 12.35
N MET A 439 -5.58 -0.31 12.87
CA MET A 439 -5.53 -0.04 14.31
C MET A 439 -6.76 0.73 14.78
N LYS A 440 -7.18 0.45 16.04
CA LYS A 440 -8.27 1.15 16.70
C LYS A 440 -8.04 1.31 18.20
#